data_d476956e5e4b8d99535f9a59eee2a94c
#
_entry.id   d476956e5e4b8d99535f9a59eee2a94c
#
_cell.length_a   1.000
_cell.length_b   1.000
_cell.length_c   1.000
_cell.angle_alpha   90.00
_cell.angle_beta   90.00
_cell.angle_gamma   90.00
#
_symmetry.space_group_name_H-M   'P 1'
#
loop_
_entity.id
_entity.type
_entity.pdbx_description
1 polymer ?
#
loop_
_entity_poly.entity_id
_entity_poly.type
_entity_poly.pdbx_seq_one_letter_code
_entity_poly.pdbx_strand_id
1 'polypeptide(L)'
;YLYAQQRRDGWRDALGEAGIAMRDAWRVNVNCLDYDAGAQAAAALMQLPAGEAPDAIFAVSDTLAVGVVNGLRGAGRRVPHDVAVVGFDDIALAAQIDPPLTTIAQPMRELGETAARLLLRRFADPRASVPGVLLPHRLVVRESG
;
A
#
# COMPACT_ATOMS: atom_id res chain seq x y z
N TYR A 1 10.85 5.22 5.44
CA TYR A 1 11.36 4.07 4.68
C TYR A 1 11.41 4.40 3.19
N LEU A 2 12.47 3.97 2.48
CA LEU A 2 12.66 4.25 1.05
C LEU A 2 11.50 3.70 0.20
N TYR A 3 11.07 2.47 0.45
CA TYR A 3 9.98 1.85 -0.28
C TYR A 3 8.65 2.62 -0.15
N ALA A 4 8.37 3.19 1.02
CA ALA A 4 7.16 4.00 1.22
C ALA A 4 7.21 5.31 0.43
N GLN A 5 8.41 5.91 0.28
CA GLN A 5 8.60 7.06 -0.58
C GLN A 5 8.37 6.71 -2.06
N GLN A 6 8.94 5.60 -2.52
CA GLN A 6 8.76 5.12 -3.90
C GLN A 6 7.29 4.80 -4.22
N ARG A 7 6.56 4.14 -3.31
CA ARG A 7 5.13 3.87 -3.47
C ARG A 7 4.30 5.15 -3.54
N ARG A 8 4.61 6.12 -2.67
CA ARG A 8 3.99 7.45 -2.70
C ARG A 8 4.29 8.20 -4.01
N ASP A 9 5.55 8.17 -4.47
CA ASP A 9 5.93 8.86 -5.69
C ASP A 9 5.21 8.24 -6.91
N GLY A 10 5.10 6.90 -6.99
CA GLY A 10 4.29 6.23 -8.02
C GLY A 10 2.80 6.60 -7.94
N TRP A 11 2.22 6.69 -6.75
CA TRP A 11 0.84 7.16 -6.57
C TRP A 11 0.67 8.61 -7.07
N ARG A 12 1.58 9.52 -6.70
CA ARG A 12 1.55 10.91 -7.17
C ARG A 12 1.65 10.99 -8.70
N ASP A 13 2.55 10.22 -9.28
CA ASP A 13 2.78 10.23 -10.72
C ASP A 13 1.54 9.71 -11.47
N ALA A 14 0.90 8.63 -10.99
CA ALA A 14 -0.36 8.12 -11.55
C ALA A 14 -1.51 9.12 -11.46
N LEU A 15 -1.66 9.87 -10.35
CA LEU A 15 -2.64 10.95 -10.27
C LEU A 15 -2.35 12.05 -11.29
N GLY A 16 -1.07 12.43 -11.46
CA GLY A 16 -0.66 13.41 -12.45
C GLY A 16 -0.98 12.98 -13.88
N GLU A 17 -0.73 11.73 -14.24
CA GLU A 17 -1.08 11.15 -15.53
C GLU A 17 -2.60 11.14 -15.78
N ALA A 18 -3.39 10.94 -14.73
CA ALA A 18 -4.86 11.00 -14.78
C ALA A 18 -5.41 12.44 -14.76
N GLY A 19 -4.56 13.47 -14.68
CA GLY A 19 -4.98 14.88 -14.59
C GLY A 19 -5.60 15.25 -13.23
N ILE A 20 -5.38 14.43 -12.19
CA ILE A 20 -5.90 14.67 -10.84
C ILE A 20 -4.88 15.46 -10.03
N ALA A 21 -5.23 16.67 -9.62
CA ALA A 21 -4.38 17.48 -8.76
C ALA A 21 -4.31 16.88 -7.35
N MET A 22 -3.10 16.47 -6.94
CA MET A 22 -2.86 15.96 -5.60
C MET A 22 -3.10 17.07 -4.56
N ARG A 23 -3.79 16.72 -3.46
CA ARG A 23 -3.97 17.58 -2.29
C ARG A 23 -3.14 17.07 -1.13
N ASP A 24 -2.40 17.96 -0.47
CA ASP A 24 -1.61 17.57 0.72
C ASP A 24 -2.49 17.00 1.85
N ALA A 25 -3.74 17.45 1.96
CA ALA A 25 -4.70 16.94 2.93
C ALA A 25 -5.06 15.45 2.74
N TRP A 26 -4.83 14.87 1.55
CA TRP A 26 -5.05 13.44 1.28
C TRP A 26 -3.89 12.56 1.75
N ARG A 27 -2.79 13.17 2.19
CA ARG A 27 -1.60 12.44 2.62
C ARG A 27 -1.53 12.35 4.14
N VAL A 28 -1.68 11.14 4.66
CA VAL A 28 -1.50 10.85 6.08
C VAL A 28 -0.18 10.12 6.29
N ASN A 29 0.71 10.72 7.08
CA ASN A 29 1.95 10.07 7.52
C ASN A 29 1.68 9.34 8.83
N VAL A 30 2.05 8.06 8.87
CA VAL A 30 1.92 7.22 10.06
C VAL A 30 3.30 6.88 10.63
N ASN A 31 3.41 6.73 11.93
CA ASN A 31 4.66 6.36 12.59
C ASN A 31 4.87 4.85 12.63
N CYS A 32 3.78 4.07 12.58
CA CYS A 32 3.77 2.61 12.59
C CYS A 32 2.98 2.08 11.38
N LEU A 33 3.38 0.88 10.89
CA LEU A 33 2.66 0.20 9.82
C LEU A 33 1.74 -0.87 10.42
N ASP A 34 0.86 -0.46 11.32
CA ASP A 34 -0.06 -1.32 12.03
C ASP A 34 -1.54 -0.99 11.73
N TYR A 35 -2.40 -1.85 12.23
CA TYR A 35 -3.84 -1.75 12.07
C TYR A 35 -4.42 -0.45 12.66
N ASP A 36 -3.99 -0.09 13.87
CA ASP A 36 -4.53 1.09 14.58
C ASP A 36 -4.17 2.39 13.86
N ALA A 37 -2.94 2.48 13.36
CA ALA A 37 -2.50 3.61 12.55
C ALA A 37 -3.32 3.75 11.26
N GLY A 38 -3.65 2.63 10.60
CA GLY A 38 -4.54 2.61 9.44
C GLY A 38 -5.95 3.11 9.76
N ALA A 39 -6.53 2.64 10.87
CA ALA A 39 -7.87 3.06 11.29
C ALA A 39 -7.93 4.56 11.64
N GLN A 40 -6.92 5.07 12.36
CA GLN A 40 -6.81 6.49 12.69
C GLN A 40 -6.62 7.35 11.43
N ALA A 41 -5.80 6.91 10.48
CA ALA A 41 -5.59 7.61 9.21
C ALA A 41 -6.90 7.74 8.42
N ALA A 42 -7.69 6.67 8.31
CA ALA A 42 -8.99 6.70 7.67
C ALA A 42 -9.96 7.65 8.37
N ALA A 43 -10.03 7.58 9.70
CA ALA A 43 -10.87 8.50 10.48
C ALA A 43 -10.50 9.97 10.25
N ALA A 44 -9.21 10.30 10.20
CA ALA A 44 -8.74 11.65 9.90
C ALA A 44 -9.13 12.12 8.50
N LEU A 45 -8.98 11.26 7.48
CA LEU A 45 -9.38 11.58 6.11
C LEU A 45 -10.89 11.83 5.99
N MET A 46 -11.71 11.09 6.73
CA MET A 46 -13.17 11.27 6.72
C MET A 46 -13.64 12.51 7.50
N GLN A 47 -12.78 13.16 8.25
CA GLN A 47 -13.05 14.44 8.91
C GLN A 47 -12.75 15.66 8.04
N LEU A 48 -12.22 15.47 6.83
CA LEU A 48 -12.03 16.57 5.88
C LEU A 48 -13.39 17.21 5.53
N PRO A 49 -13.39 18.50 5.15
CA PRO A 49 -14.61 19.20 4.77
C PRO A 49 -15.41 18.43 3.71
N ALA A 50 -16.73 18.66 3.67
CA ALA A 50 -17.61 18.00 2.71
C ALA A 50 -17.15 18.25 1.26
N GLY A 51 -17.00 17.16 0.50
CA GLY A 51 -16.50 17.19 -0.88
C GLY A 51 -14.96 17.25 -1.00
N GLU A 52 -14.23 17.19 0.12
CA GLU A 52 -12.77 17.15 0.11
C GLU A 52 -12.20 15.78 0.53
N ALA A 53 -13.00 14.93 1.18
CA ALA A 53 -12.60 13.58 1.52
C ALA A 53 -12.36 12.75 0.25
N PRO A 54 -11.30 11.90 0.23
CA PRO A 54 -11.01 11.05 -0.92
C PRO A 54 -12.07 9.95 -1.08
N ASP A 55 -12.33 9.54 -2.30
CA ASP A 55 -13.16 8.40 -2.69
C ASP A 55 -12.35 7.12 -2.92
N ALA A 56 -11.02 7.20 -2.85
CA ALA A 56 -10.11 6.07 -2.89
C ALA A 56 -8.89 6.28 -1.98
N ILE A 57 -8.45 5.22 -1.32
CA ILE A 57 -7.28 5.24 -0.42
C ILE A 57 -6.30 4.14 -0.83
N PHE A 58 -5.06 4.56 -1.12
CA PHE A 58 -3.93 3.64 -1.27
C PHE A 58 -3.15 3.58 0.04
N ALA A 59 -3.12 2.42 0.66
CA ALA A 59 -2.32 2.15 1.84
C ALA A 59 -1.00 1.48 1.47
N VAL A 60 0.12 1.93 2.06
CA VAL A 60 1.46 1.43 1.72
C VAL A 60 1.75 0.00 2.20
N SER A 61 0.82 -0.62 2.93
CA SER A 61 0.86 -2.05 3.29
C SER A 61 -0.55 -2.58 3.53
N ASP A 62 -0.74 -3.89 3.40
CA ASP A 62 -2.02 -4.55 3.66
C ASP A 62 -2.44 -4.42 5.13
N THR A 63 -1.50 -4.45 6.06
CA THR A 63 -1.82 -4.27 7.49
C THR A 63 -2.46 -2.90 7.75
N LEU A 64 -1.91 -1.84 7.15
CA LEU A 64 -2.55 -0.51 7.18
C LEU A 64 -3.89 -0.52 6.48
N ALA A 65 -3.99 -1.14 5.28
CA ALA A 65 -5.23 -1.20 4.50
C ALA A 65 -6.37 -1.86 5.27
N VAL A 66 -6.09 -2.95 6.00
CA VAL A 66 -7.07 -3.60 6.89
C VAL A 66 -7.56 -2.65 7.96
N GLY A 67 -6.65 -1.88 8.56
CA GLY A 67 -6.99 -0.81 9.51
C GLY A 67 -7.85 0.27 8.86
N VAL A 68 -7.50 0.72 7.65
CA VAL A 68 -8.26 1.71 6.87
C VAL A 68 -9.69 1.23 6.63
N VAL A 69 -9.88 -0.02 6.18
CA VAL A 69 -11.23 -0.61 5.97
C VAL A 69 -12.06 -0.53 7.26
N ASN A 70 -11.46 -0.89 8.39
CA ASN A 70 -12.15 -0.84 9.68
C ASN A 70 -12.44 0.61 10.13
N GLY A 71 -11.50 1.54 9.94
CA GLY A 71 -11.69 2.96 10.26
C GLY A 71 -12.79 3.61 9.41
N LEU A 72 -12.86 3.27 8.11
CA LEU A 72 -13.94 3.70 7.23
C LEU A 72 -15.30 3.17 7.68
N ARG A 73 -15.37 1.89 8.05
CA ARG A 73 -16.60 1.28 8.61
C ARG A 73 -17.03 1.98 9.88
N GLY A 74 -16.09 2.28 10.81
CA GLY A 74 -16.35 3.07 12.00
C GLY A 74 -16.85 4.49 11.74
N ALA A 75 -16.45 5.08 10.61
CA ALA A 75 -16.94 6.38 10.13
C ALA A 75 -18.25 6.28 9.30
N GLY A 76 -18.89 5.11 9.25
CA GLY A 76 -20.13 4.87 8.50
C GLY A 76 -19.94 4.84 6.98
N ARG A 77 -18.73 4.60 6.48
CA ARG A 77 -18.41 4.51 5.05
C ARG A 77 -18.33 3.05 4.61
N ARG A 78 -18.90 2.75 3.45
CA ARG A 78 -18.89 1.42 2.84
C ARG A 78 -17.72 1.29 1.88
N VAL A 79 -16.97 0.21 2.00
CA VAL A 79 -15.92 -0.18 1.06
C VAL A 79 -16.48 -1.24 0.13
N PRO A 80 -16.35 -1.09 -1.19
CA PRO A 80 -15.73 0.00 -1.95
C PRO A 80 -16.71 1.14 -2.30
N HIS A 81 -18.01 1.05 -1.98
CA HIS A 81 -19.07 1.90 -2.54
C HIS A 81 -18.91 3.38 -2.26
N ASP A 82 -18.46 3.76 -1.07
CA ASP A 82 -18.24 5.15 -0.67
C ASP A 82 -16.75 5.53 -0.76
N VAL A 83 -15.85 4.57 -0.48
CA VAL A 83 -14.39 4.73 -0.57
C VAL A 83 -13.76 3.40 -0.97
N ALA A 84 -13.04 3.38 -2.09
CA ALA A 84 -12.23 2.24 -2.49
C ALA A 84 -10.94 2.16 -1.67
N VAL A 85 -10.44 0.94 -1.42
CA VAL A 85 -9.20 0.72 -0.66
C VAL A 85 -8.29 -0.25 -1.40
N VAL A 86 -7.04 0.15 -1.61
CA VAL A 86 -6.00 -0.69 -2.20
C VAL A 86 -4.82 -0.79 -1.23
N GLY A 87 -4.34 -2.01 -1.02
CA GLY A 87 -3.18 -2.31 -0.19
C GLY A 87 -1.92 -2.63 -0.98
N PHE A 88 -0.94 -3.18 -0.28
CA PHE A 88 0.32 -3.65 -0.84
C PHE A 88 0.86 -4.77 0.04
N ASP A 89 1.31 -5.87 -0.51
CA ASP A 89 2.05 -7.05 -0.04
C ASP A 89 1.36 -8.38 -0.36
N ASP A 90 0.03 -8.43 -0.50
CA ASP A 90 -0.80 -9.63 -0.68
C ASP A 90 -0.62 -10.64 0.47
N ILE A 91 -0.73 -10.15 1.71
CA ILE A 91 -0.69 -11.03 2.88
C ILE A 91 -1.95 -11.91 2.94
N ALA A 92 -1.86 -13.05 3.63
CA ALA A 92 -2.98 -14.00 3.70
C ALA A 92 -4.29 -13.36 4.23
N LEU A 93 -4.18 -12.40 5.14
CA LEU A 93 -5.32 -11.67 5.70
C LEU A 93 -6.07 -10.84 4.64
N ALA A 94 -5.39 -10.36 3.59
CA ALA A 94 -6.00 -9.56 2.53
C ALA A 94 -7.17 -10.27 1.83
N ALA A 95 -7.09 -11.60 1.70
CA ALA A 95 -8.16 -12.41 1.11
C ALA A 95 -9.26 -12.81 2.12
N GLN A 96 -9.08 -12.55 3.42
CA GLN A 96 -9.95 -13.05 4.49
C GLN A 96 -10.80 -11.97 5.14
N ILE A 97 -10.47 -10.70 4.91
CA ILE A 97 -11.30 -9.58 5.42
C ILE A 97 -12.55 -9.39 4.56
N ASP A 98 -13.47 -8.62 5.06
CA ASP A 98 -14.70 -8.23 4.37
C ASP A 98 -14.74 -6.68 4.20
N PRO A 99 -14.77 -6.19 2.94
CA PRO A 99 -14.58 -6.92 1.69
C PRO A 99 -13.13 -7.41 1.52
N PRO A 100 -12.88 -8.49 0.72
CA PRO A 100 -11.54 -8.92 0.37
C PRO A 100 -10.74 -7.80 -0.29
N LEU A 101 -9.48 -7.63 0.16
CA LEU A 101 -8.64 -6.47 -0.19
C LEU A 101 -7.97 -6.62 -1.55
N THR A 102 -8.21 -5.67 -2.45
CA THR A 102 -7.40 -5.43 -3.64
C THR A 102 -6.02 -4.96 -3.22
N THR A 103 -4.96 -5.57 -3.76
CA THR A 103 -3.58 -5.31 -3.31
C THR A 103 -2.54 -5.60 -4.39
N ILE A 104 -1.31 -5.17 -4.16
CA ILE A 104 -0.16 -5.51 -5.01
C ILE A 104 0.57 -6.71 -4.41
N ALA A 105 0.59 -7.84 -5.11
CA ALA A 105 1.35 -9.02 -4.72
C ALA A 105 2.82 -8.87 -5.09
N GLN A 106 3.69 -9.05 -4.09
CA GLN A 106 5.14 -9.15 -4.26
C GLN A 106 5.55 -10.63 -4.34
N PRO A 107 6.54 -10.98 -5.16
CA PRO A 107 7.08 -12.35 -5.21
C PRO A 107 8.01 -12.62 -4.02
N MET A 108 7.47 -12.66 -2.80
CA MET A 108 8.22 -12.67 -1.53
C MET A 108 9.24 -13.81 -1.44
N ARG A 109 8.87 -15.01 -1.93
CA ARG A 109 9.77 -16.16 -1.96
C ARG A 109 10.97 -15.92 -2.88
N GLU A 110 10.70 -15.49 -4.12
CA GLU A 110 11.72 -15.22 -5.13
C GLU A 110 12.63 -14.05 -4.69
N LEU A 111 12.04 -13.05 -4.01
CA LEU A 111 12.78 -11.93 -3.42
C LEU A 111 13.78 -12.42 -2.37
N GLY A 112 13.35 -13.30 -1.46
CA GLY A 112 14.22 -13.90 -0.46
C GLY A 112 15.33 -14.78 -1.07
N GLU A 113 14.98 -15.64 -2.03
CA GLU A 113 15.93 -16.50 -2.74
C GLU A 113 16.96 -15.67 -3.53
N THR A 114 16.50 -14.60 -4.20
CA THR A 114 17.37 -13.72 -4.98
C THR A 114 18.31 -12.93 -4.06
N ALA A 115 17.80 -12.36 -2.98
CA ALA A 115 18.61 -11.66 -1.98
C ALA A 115 19.69 -12.55 -1.38
N ALA A 116 19.34 -13.79 -0.99
CA ALA A 116 20.32 -14.77 -0.48
C ALA A 116 21.39 -15.10 -1.51
N ARG A 117 21.01 -15.33 -2.77
CA ARG A 117 21.94 -15.61 -3.86
C ARG A 117 22.92 -14.45 -4.11
N LEU A 118 22.42 -13.23 -4.11
CA LEU A 118 23.26 -12.04 -4.28
C LEU A 118 24.23 -11.85 -3.11
N LEU A 119 23.78 -12.12 -1.88
CA LEU A 119 24.61 -12.06 -0.69
C LEU A 119 25.72 -13.10 -0.72
N LEU A 120 25.43 -14.36 -1.08
CA LEU A 120 26.42 -15.42 -1.22
C LEU A 120 27.48 -15.08 -2.28
N ARG A 121 27.08 -14.51 -3.41
CA ARG A 121 28.04 -14.02 -4.42
C ARG A 121 28.95 -12.93 -3.84
N ARG A 122 28.42 -12.02 -3.05
CA ARG A 122 29.20 -10.96 -2.41
C ARG A 122 30.18 -11.50 -1.36
N PHE A 123 29.82 -12.57 -0.65
CA PHE A 123 30.73 -13.24 0.28
C PHE A 123 31.84 -14.00 -0.44
N ALA A 124 31.53 -14.65 -1.56
CA ALA A 124 32.53 -15.38 -2.35
C ALA A 124 33.54 -14.43 -3.00
N ASP A 125 33.11 -13.27 -3.45
CA ASP A 125 33.96 -12.21 -3.99
C ASP A 125 33.49 -10.84 -3.51
N PRO A 126 34.14 -10.26 -2.48
CA PRO A 126 33.80 -8.94 -1.97
C PRO A 126 33.92 -7.79 -2.98
N ARG A 127 34.67 -8.00 -4.08
CA ARG A 127 34.84 -6.99 -5.15
C ARG A 127 33.87 -7.20 -6.32
N ALA A 128 33.12 -8.30 -6.32
CA ALA A 128 32.16 -8.56 -7.38
C ALA A 128 31.12 -7.44 -7.48
N SER A 129 30.85 -6.99 -8.70
CA SER A 129 29.69 -6.14 -8.96
C SER A 129 28.41 -6.97 -8.81
N VAL A 130 27.56 -6.58 -7.87
CA VAL A 130 26.27 -7.23 -7.63
C VAL A 130 25.19 -6.22 -7.99
N PRO A 131 24.70 -6.21 -9.24
CA PRO A 131 23.64 -5.28 -9.65
C PRO A 131 22.33 -5.60 -8.93
N GLY A 132 21.52 -4.57 -8.73
CA GLY A 132 20.16 -4.73 -8.24
C GLY A 132 19.31 -5.56 -9.22
N VAL A 133 18.40 -6.36 -8.68
CA VAL A 133 17.44 -7.15 -9.47
C VAL A 133 16.05 -6.62 -9.18
N LEU A 134 15.33 -6.26 -10.24
CA LEU A 134 13.92 -5.91 -10.16
C LEU A 134 13.09 -7.17 -10.43
N LEU A 135 12.27 -7.56 -9.45
CA LEU A 135 11.36 -8.69 -9.59
C LEU A 135 9.96 -8.22 -9.99
N PRO A 136 9.22 -9.02 -10.78
CA PRO A 136 7.88 -8.66 -11.22
C PRO A 136 6.91 -8.66 -10.03
N HIS A 137 5.98 -7.71 -10.05
CA HIS A 137 4.84 -7.65 -9.13
C HIS A 137 3.55 -7.71 -9.94
N ARG A 138 2.42 -7.94 -9.28
CA ARG A 138 1.11 -7.97 -9.95
C ARG A 138 0.02 -7.35 -9.08
N LEU A 139 -0.94 -6.71 -9.72
CA LEU A 139 -2.18 -6.30 -9.06
C LEU A 139 -3.07 -7.53 -8.86
N VAL A 140 -3.58 -7.70 -7.65
CA VAL A 140 -4.58 -8.70 -7.27
C VAL A 140 -5.88 -7.96 -7.00
N VAL A 141 -6.76 -7.94 -7.98
CA VAL A 141 -8.07 -7.30 -7.87
C VAL A 141 -8.99 -8.19 -7.04
N ARG A 142 -9.61 -7.60 -6.01
CA ARG A 142 -10.65 -8.20 -5.17
C ARG A 142 -11.82 -7.22 -5.04
N GLU A 143 -12.54 -7.23 -3.92
CA GLU A 143 -13.80 -6.49 -3.77
C GLU A 143 -13.66 -5.11 -3.11
N SER A 144 -12.48 -4.74 -2.63
CA SER A 144 -12.28 -3.45 -1.95
C SER A 144 -11.97 -2.27 -2.85
N GLY A 145 -11.72 -2.51 -4.15
CA GLY A 145 -11.37 -1.45 -5.10
C GLY A 145 -11.08 -1.95 -6.49
#